data_e1a0509e8d2a064b8d4f80bb4ba31ddb
#
_entry.id   e1a0509e8d2a064b8d4f80bb4ba31ddb
#
_cell.length_a   1.000
_cell.length_b   1.000
_cell.length_c   1.000
_cell.angle_alpha   90.00
_cell.angle_beta   90.00
_cell.angle_gamma   90.00
#
_symmetry.space_group_name_H-M   'P 1'
#
loop_
_entity.id
_entity.type
_entity.pdbx_description
1 polymer ?
#
loop_
_entity_poly.entity_id
_entity_poly.type
_entity_poly.pdbx_seq_one_letter_code
_entity_poly.pdbx_strand_id
1 'polypeptide(L)'
;MSKVAHYLQDHLVGEVMVSTDARRYFATDASIFQLAPAVVVYPRNENDVRKTARFTWQLAERGRVIPMTARGSGTDQTGAALSSGIMMVFPAHLNRILELDTKINTVTVEPGINYGKLQQALNTHGRFLPPYPASLEYSTVGGAVANNASGEKSVKYGDTRKYVKNLRFVLANGEIIETGRLTKRELSTRANCLTVSAIPVTGVQTTATSASAAP
;
A
#
# COMPACT_ATOMS: atom_id res chain seq x y z
N MET A 1 -14.78 20.47 0.96
CA MET A 1 -13.42 19.85 1.03
C MET A 1 -12.44 20.62 1.93
N SER A 2 -12.51 21.97 2.03
CA SER A 2 -11.61 22.72 2.94
C SER A 2 -11.72 22.27 4.41
N LYS A 3 -12.93 22.02 4.92
CA LYS A 3 -13.13 21.52 6.30
C LYS A 3 -12.54 20.13 6.53
N VAL A 4 -12.57 19.25 5.53
CA VAL A 4 -11.96 17.90 5.60
C VAL A 4 -10.45 18.02 5.66
N ALA A 5 -9.87 18.85 4.79
CA ALA A 5 -8.42 19.06 4.78
C ALA A 5 -7.93 19.67 6.09
N HIS A 6 -8.63 20.67 6.61
CA HIS A 6 -8.30 21.31 7.89
C HIS A 6 -8.35 20.31 9.05
N TYR A 7 -9.40 19.50 9.11
CA TYR A 7 -9.49 18.44 10.11
C TYR A 7 -8.31 17.47 10.03
N LEU A 8 -7.93 17.03 8.82
CA LEU A 8 -6.80 16.13 8.65
C LEU A 8 -5.48 16.79 9.03
N GLN A 9 -5.27 18.07 8.68
CA GLN A 9 -4.09 18.84 9.09
C GLN A 9 -3.92 18.90 10.61
N ASP A 10 -5.02 19.04 11.34
CA ASP A 10 -4.99 19.14 12.81
C ASP A 10 -4.74 17.79 13.51
N HIS A 11 -5.03 16.67 12.83
CA HIS A 11 -5.05 15.34 13.48
C HIS A 11 -3.96 14.39 12.99
N LEU A 12 -3.34 14.67 11.84
CA LEU A 12 -2.25 13.85 11.27
C LEU A 12 -0.88 14.44 11.58
N VAL A 13 0.11 13.58 11.67
CA VAL A 13 1.52 13.97 11.74
C VAL A 13 2.08 14.23 10.33
N GLY A 14 1.50 13.56 9.35
CA GLY A 14 1.84 13.70 7.93
C GLY A 14 1.28 14.97 7.31
N GLU A 15 1.77 15.30 6.13
CA GLU A 15 1.39 16.50 5.40
C GLU A 15 0.06 16.31 4.68
N VAL A 16 -0.75 17.37 4.66
CA VAL A 16 -2.03 17.43 3.94
C VAL A 16 -2.01 18.60 2.97
N MET A 17 -2.14 18.32 1.69
CA MET A 17 -2.04 19.32 0.63
C MET A 17 -3.36 19.44 -0.15
N VAL A 18 -3.73 20.69 -0.43
CA VAL A 18 -4.92 21.05 -1.23
C VAL A 18 -4.59 22.00 -2.36
N SER A 19 -3.30 22.34 -2.54
CA SER A 19 -2.87 23.25 -3.61
C SER A 19 -3.23 22.68 -4.98
N THR A 20 -3.51 23.57 -5.91
CA THR A 20 -3.83 23.20 -7.30
C THR A 20 -2.70 22.36 -7.92
N ASP A 21 -1.44 22.73 -7.65
CA ASP A 21 -0.27 22.04 -8.20
C ASP A 21 -0.15 20.61 -7.67
N ALA A 22 -0.29 20.40 -6.35
CA ALA A 22 -0.27 19.06 -5.77
C ALA A 22 -1.40 18.18 -6.35
N ARG A 23 -2.61 18.72 -6.42
CA ARG A 23 -3.76 18.01 -6.99
C ARG A 23 -3.58 17.68 -8.48
N ARG A 24 -3.00 18.61 -9.25
CA ARG A 24 -2.70 18.40 -10.67
C ARG A 24 -1.61 17.36 -10.88
N TYR A 25 -0.55 17.39 -10.05
CA TYR A 25 0.52 16.40 -10.10
C TYR A 25 0.02 14.96 -9.93
N PHE A 26 -0.92 14.76 -9.02
CA PHE A 26 -1.49 13.44 -8.74
C PHE A 26 -2.78 13.13 -9.53
N ALA A 27 -3.13 13.95 -10.52
CA ALA A 27 -4.33 13.74 -11.33
C ALA A 27 -4.17 12.65 -12.38
N THR A 28 -2.96 12.18 -12.65
CA THR A 28 -2.64 11.17 -13.65
C THR A 28 -1.84 10.02 -13.04
N ASP A 29 -1.92 8.86 -13.66
CA ASP A 29 -1.05 7.70 -13.45
C ASP A 29 -0.54 7.20 -14.81
N ALA A 30 -0.10 5.95 -14.94
CA ALA A 30 0.32 5.39 -16.22
C ALA A 30 -0.85 4.94 -17.12
N SER A 31 -2.10 5.15 -16.72
CA SER A 31 -3.28 4.90 -17.51
C SER A 31 -3.61 6.08 -18.44
N ILE A 32 -4.64 5.91 -19.26
CA ILE A 32 -5.18 6.98 -20.10
C ILE A 32 -6.15 7.92 -19.34
N PHE A 33 -6.43 7.63 -18.06
CA PHE A 33 -7.40 8.37 -17.28
C PHE A 33 -6.77 9.57 -16.57
N GLN A 34 -7.62 10.56 -16.27
CA GLN A 34 -7.24 11.72 -15.47
C GLN A 34 -8.34 12.01 -14.46
N LEU A 35 -7.95 12.07 -13.16
CA LEU A 35 -8.87 12.37 -12.08
C LEU A 35 -8.12 13.06 -10.93
N ALA A 36 -8.37 14.35 -10.75
CA ALA A 36 -7.70 15.15 -9.73
C ALA A 36 -8.26 14.85 -8.33
N PRO A 37 -7.41 14.48 -7.36
CA PRO A 37 -7.84 14.32 -5.97
C PRO A 37 -8.27 15.66 -5.38
N ALA A 38 -9.18 15.61 -4.42
CA ALA A 38 -9.57 16.81 -3.69
C ALA A 38 -8.56 17.17 -2.58
N VAL A 39 -7.95 16.15 -1.97
CA VAL A 39 -6.94 16.28 -0.91
C VAL A 39 -5.85 15.24 -1.14
N VAL A 40 -4.59 15.63 -0.97
CA VAL A 40 -3.43 14.74 -0.99
C VAL A 40 -2.86 14.66 0.42
N VAL A 41 -2.66 13.44 0.92
CA VAL A 41 -2.12 13.15 2.24
C VAL A 41 -0.84 12.35 2.11
N TYR A 42 0.22 12.77 2.81
CA TYR A 42 1.48 12.04 2.94
C TYR A 42 1.58 11.47 4.35
N PRO A 43 1.10 10.23 4.60
CA PRO A 43 1.12 9.65 5.93
C PRO A 43 2.57 9.38 6.37
N ARG A 44 2.91 9.77 7.61
CA ARG A 44 4.24 9.51 8.19
C ARG A 44 4.32 8.20 8.94
N ASN A 45 3.18 7.68 9.34
CA ASN A 45 3.09 6.44 10.11
C ASN A 45 1.74 5.74 9.89
N GLU A 46 1.62 4.55 10.42
CA GLU A 46 0.41 3.74 10.36
C GLU A 46 -0.80 4.46 11.00
N ASN A 47 -0.57 5.23 12.06
CA ASN A 47 -1.65 5.91 12.76
C ASN A 47 -2.30 7.02 11.91
N ASP A 48 -1.53 7.67 11.04
CA ASP A 48 -2.08 8.64 10.07
C ASP A 48 -3.02 7.93 9.07
N VAL A 49 -2.62 6.73 8.61
CA VAL A 49 -3.46 5.91 7.72
C VAL A 49 -4.77 5.53 8.43
N ARG A 50 -4.66 5.01 9.66
CA ARG A 50 -5.82 4.63 10.48
C ARG A 50 -6.79 5.78 10.74
N LYS A 51 -6.25 6.93 11.16
CA LYS A 51 -7.07 8.12 11.44
C LYS A 51 -7.80 8.60 10.19
N THR A 52 -7.13 8.62 9.03
CA THR A 52 -7.76 9.03 7.78
C THR A 52 -8.85 8.04 7.37
N ALA A 53 -8.59 6.73 7.44
CA ALA A 53 -9.57 5.69 7.13
C ALA A 53 -10.79 5.80 8.05
N ARG A 54 -10.58 5.85 9.37
CA ARG A 54 -11.66 5.97 10.35
C ARG A 54 -12.48 7.24 10.16
N PHE A 55 -11.85 8.34 9.85
CA PHE A 55 -12.52 9.59 9.58
C PHE A 55 -13.44 9.52 8.36
N THR A 56 -12.95 8.95 7.25
CA THR A 56 -13.78 8.78 6.04
C THR A 56 -14.91 7.78 6.27
N TRP A 57 -14.67 6.73 7.04
CA TRP A 57 -15.70 5.78 7.45
C TRP A 57 -16.82 6.45 8.26
N GLN A 58 -16.47 7.22 9.29
CA GLN A 58 -17.45 7.95 10.11
C GLN A 58 -18.26 8.98 9.32
N LEU A 59 -17.67 9.58 8.29
CA LEU A 59 -18.41 10.46 7.38
C LEU A 59 -19.37 9.67 6.50
N ALA A 60 -18.98 8.51 6.02
CA ALA A 60 -19.83 7.64 5.22
C ALA A 60 -21.05 7.12 6.01
N GLU A 61 -20.88 6.76 7.30
CA GLU A 61 -21.98 6.39 8.20
C GLU A 61 -23.00 7.53 8.37
N ARG A 62 -22.57 8.78 8.21
CA ARG A 62 -23.43 9.98 8.23
C ARG A 62 -23.92 10.40 6.85
N GLY A 63 -23.83 9.52 5.84
CA GLY A 63 -24.29 9.75 4.48
C GLY A 63 -23.34 10.57 3.60
N ARG A 64 -22.12 10.86 4.07
CA ARG A 64 -21.12 11.62 3.30
C ARG A 64 -19.95 10.74 2.87
N VAL A 65 -20.05 10.14 1.71
CA VAL A 65 -19.01 9.30 1.15
C VAL A 65 -17.89 10.14 0.54
N ILE A 66 -16.65 9.92 0.99
CA ILE A 66 -15.42 10.50 0.43
C ILE A 66 -14.53 9.34 -0.01
N PRO A 67 -14.29 9.16 -1.32
CA PRO A 67 -13.38 8.13 -1.80
C PRO A 67 -11.97 8.33 -1.24
N MET A 68 -11.32 7.23 -0.85
CA MET A 68 -9.93 7.25 -0.38
C MET A 68 -9.15 6.22 -1.20
N THR A 69 -8.01 6.64 -1.76
CA THR A 69 -7.17 5.80 -2.61
C THR A 69 -5.73 5.82 -2.12
N ALA A 70 -5.14 4.63 -1.98
CA ALA A 70 -3.71 4.49 -1.73
C ALA A 70 -2.92 4.70 -3.03
N ARG A 71 -1.82 5.46 -2.96
CA ARG A 71 -0.96 5.78 -4.09
C ARG A 71 0.48 5.37 -3.80
N GLY A 72 1.03 4.51 -4.63
CA GLY A 72 2.46 4.30 -4.78
C GLY A 72 3.04 5.35 -5.76
N SER A 73 3.80 4.91 -6.73
CA SER A 73 4.38 5.79 -7.76
C SER A 73 3.45 6.07 -8.94
N GLY A 74 2.27 5.46 -8.98
CA GLY A 74 1.31 5.65 -10.07
C GLY A 74 1.68 4.95 -11.37
N THR A 75 2.36 3.83 -11.29
CA THR A 75 2.72 2.99 -12.45
C THR A 75 1.59 2.05 -12.90
N ASP A 76 0.42 2.14 -12.27
CA ASP A 76 -0.76 1.41 -12.66
C ASP A 76 -1.33 1.92 -13.98
N GLN A 77 -1.77 0.99 -14.83
CA GLN A 77 -2.30 1.28 -16.17
C GLN A 77 -3.83 1.19 -16.24
N THR A 78 -4.48 0.92 -15.11
CA THR A 78 -5.94 0.74 -15.04
C THR A 78 -6.69 1.94 -14.46
N GLY A 79 -5.96 2.94 -13.95
CA GLY A 79 -6.53 4.08 -13.24
C GLY A 79 -6.82 3.82 -11.76
N ALA A 80 -6.44 2.65 -11.22
CA ALA A 80 -6.69 2.30 -9.83
C ALA A 80 -5.93 3.18 -8.82
N ALA A 81 -4.89 3.88 -9.27
CA ALA A 81 -4.13 4.83 -8.45
C ALA A 81 -4.72 6.25 -8.42
N LEU A 82 -5.86 6.48 -9.07
CA LEU A 82 -6.54 7.78 -9.15
C LEU A 82 -7.66 7.91 -8.10
N SER A 83 -7.97 9.13 -7.71
CA SER A 83 -9.03 9.42 -6.74
C SER A 83 -9.67 10.78 -7.01
N SER A 84 -10.97 10.90 -6.77
CA SER A 84 -11.66 12.20 -6.70
C SER A 84 -11.72 12.77 -5.27
N GLY A 85 -11.39 11.96 -4.27
CA GLY A 85 -11.44 12.31 -2.85
C GLY A 85 -10.08 12.51 -2.21
N ILE A 86 -9.73 11.66 -1.25
CA ILE A 86 -8.44 11.69 -0.55
C ILE A 86 -7.48 10.71 -1.22
N MET A 87 -6.33 11.20 -1.62
CA MET A 87 -5.23 10.38 -2.11
C MET A 87 -4.15 10.28 -1.05
N MET A 88 -3.80 9.06 -0.63
CA MET A 88 -2.75 8.79 0.35
C MET A 88 -1.48 8.34 -0.37
N VAL A 89 -0.42 9.16 -0.31
CA VAL A 89 0.84 8.96 -1.03
C VAL A 89 1.88 8.36 -0.08
N PHE A 90 2.17 7.07 -0.24
CA PHE A 90 3.03 6.30 0.66
C PHE A 90 4.54 6.50 0.47
N PRO A 91 5.07 6.66 -0.77
CA PRO A 91 6.52 6.69 -0.99
C PRO A 91 7.27 7.83 -0.29
N ALA A 92 6.58 8.87 0.14
CA ALA A 92 7.20 10.01 0.79
C ALA A 92 7.84 9.64 2.15
N HIS A 93 7.16 8.86 2.97
CA HIS A 93 7.60 8.58 4.34
C HIS A 93 7.61 7.10 4.72
N LEU A 94 6.70 6.30 4.17
CA LEU A 94 6.56 4.88 4.48
C LEU A 94 7.32 4.03 3.44
N ASN A 95 8.64 4.16 3.38
CA ASN A 95 9.48 3.65 2.31
C ASN A 95 10.75 2.91 2.79
N ARG A 96 10.75 2.38 4.01
CA ARG A 96 11.91 1.74 4.63
C ARG A 96 11.86 0.21 4.51
N ILE A 97 13.05 -0.40 4.53
CA ILE A 97 13.24 -1.79 4.92
C ILE A 97 13.29 -1.82 6.45
N LEU A 98 12.36 -2.55 7.06
CA LEU A 98 12.24 -2.64 8.51
C LEU A 98 13.13 -3.77 9.06
N GLU A 99 13.15 -4.91 8.36
CA GLU A 99 13.92 -6.08 8.76
C GLU A 99 14.30 -6.89 7.52
N LEU A 100 15.52 -7.42 7.52
CA LEU A 100 16.00 -8.37 6.53
C LEU A 100 16.60 -9.58 7.26
N ASP A 101 15.94 -10.73 7.18
CA ASP A 101 16.41 -11.97 7.74
C ASP A 101 16.86 -12.94 6.64
N THR A 102 18.19 -13.07 6.49
CA THR A 102 18.81 -13.95 5.50
C THR A 102 18.76 -15.43 5.86
N LYS A 103 18.51 -15.78 7.14
CA LYS A 103 18.42 -17.17 7.61
C LYS A 103 17.12 -17.83 7.16
N ILE A 104 16.02 -17.08 7.26
CA ILE A 104 14.69 -17.54 6.85
C ILE A 104 14.25 -16.95 5.51
N ASN A 105 15.14 -16.20 4.83
CA ASN A 105 14.91 -15.55 3.53
C ASN A 105 13.65 -14.68 3.51
N THR A 106 13.53 -13.77 4.47
CA THR A 106 12.41 -12.84 4.55
C THR A 106 12.87 -11.40 4.65
N VAL A 107 12.06 -10.51 4.12
CA VAL A 107 12.21 -9.08 4.28
C VAL A 107 10.88 -8.45 4.67
N THR A 108 10.90 -7.62 5.69
CA THR A 108 9.76 -6.80 6.12
C THR A 108 9.97 -5.38 5.67
N VAL A 109 9.02 -4.82 4.94
CA VAL A 109 9.13 -3.51 4.32
C VAL A 109 7.87 -2.68 4.49
N GLU A 110 8.05 -1.38 4.45
CA GLU A 110 6.95 -0.43 4.32
C GLU A 110 6.42 -0.38 2.87
N PRO A 111 5.12 -0.07 2.66
CA PRO A 111 4.47 -0.22 1.36
C PRO A 111 4.98 0.71 0.27
N GLY A 112 5.49 1.88 0.65
CA GLY A 112 6.00 2.91 -0.25
C GLY A 112 7.43 2.70 -0.70
N ILE A 113 8.12 1.64 -0.25
CA ILE A 113 9.48 1.39 -0.70
C ILE A 113 9.51 1.13 -2.20
N ASN A 114 10.48 1.77 -2.88
CA ASN A 114 10.72 1.53 -4.30
C ASN A 114 11.24 0.10 -4.51
N TYR A 115 10.68 -0.60 -5.49
CA TYR A 115 11.00 -2.01 -5.73
C TYR A 115 12.46 -2.19 -6.17
N GLY A 116 13.00 -1.30 -7.01
CA GLY A 116 14.41 -1.32 -7.44
C GLY A 116 15.38 -1.15 -6.26
N LYS A 117 15.07 -0.23 -5.33
CA LYS A 117 15.87 -0.06 -4.10
C LYS A 117 15.86 -1.31 -3.23
N LEU A 118 14.70 -1.96 -3.10
CA LEU A 118 14.62 -3.24 -2.39
C LEU A 118 15.48 -4.31 -3.08
N GLN A 119 15.40 -4.42 -4.42
CA GLN A 119 16.22 -5.39 -5.16
C GLN A 119 17.72 -5.14 -4.97
N GLN A 120 18.15 -3.88 -5.02
CA GLN A 120 19.55 -3.51 -4.75
C GLN A 120 19.98 -3.97 -3.35
N ALA A 121 19.18 -3.70 -2.33
CA ALA A 121 19.46 -4.15 -0.96
C ALA A 121 19.51 -5.69 -0.84
N LEU A 122 18.61 -6.41 -1.51
CA LEU A 122 18.61 -7.87 -1.51
C LEU A 122 19.85 -8.44 -2.23
N ASN A 123 20.25 -7.84 -3.34
CA ASN A 123 21.41 -8.27 -4.14
C ASN A 123 22.71 -8.23 -3.33
N THR A 124 22.89 -7.27 -2.42
CA THR A 124 24.09 -7.21 -1.55
C THR A 124 24.22 -8.45 -0.63
N HIS A 125 23.11 -9.18 -0.43
CA HIS A 125 23.06 -10.40 0.37
C HIS A 125 22.93 -11.67 -0.50
N GLY A 126 23.14 -11.58 -1.81
CA GLY A 126 22.97 -12.71 -2.74
C GLY A 126 21.52 -13.19 -2.84
N ARG A 127 20.56 -12.29 -2.65
CA ARG A 127 19.11 -12.55 -2.70
C ARG A 127 18.44 -11.66 -3.72
N PHE A 128 17.27 -12.06 -4.18
CA PHE A 128 16.40 -11.20 -4.99
C PHE A 128 14.94 -11.59 -4.80
N LEU A 129 14.02 -10.68 -5.09
CA LEU A 129 12.58 -10.91 -5.10
C LEU A 129 12.12 -11.11 -6.55
N PRO A 130 11.80 -12.34 -6.98
CA PRO A 130 11.64 -12.68 -8.39
C PRO A 130 10.50 -11.99 -9.14
N PRO A 131 9.30 -11.79 -8.56
CA PRO A 131 8.11 -11.35 -9.30
C PRO A 131 8.05 -9.83 -9.48
N TYR A 132 9.16 -9.20 -9.82
CA TYR A 132 9.17 -7.76 -10.03
C TYR A 132 8.50 -7.37 -11.35
N PRO A 133 7.71 -6.27 -11.36
CA PRO A 133 7.09 -5.76 -12.58
C PRO A 133 8.11 -5.11 -13.52
N ALA A 134 7.76 -4.96 -14.80
CA ALA A 134 8.59 -4.24 -15.77
C ALA A 134 8.90 -2.80 -15.33
N SER A 135 8.03 -2.19 -14.52
CA SER A 135 8.23 -0.87 -13.89
C SER A 135 9.09 -0.90 -12.62
N LEU A 136 9.95 -1.89 -12.44
CA LEU A 136 10.82 -2.11 -11.27
C LEU A 136 11.46 -0.83 -10.72
N GLU A 137 12.02 0.00 -11.61
CA GLU A 137 12.73 1.23 -11.24
C GLU A 137 11.83 2.29 -10.57
N TYR A 138 10.53 2.22 -10.82
CA TYR A 138 9.57 3.24 -10.38
C TYR A 138 8.53 2.70 -9.40
N SER A 139 8.11 1.45 -9.54
CA SER A 139 7.03 0.87 -8.74
C SER A 139 7.37 0.74 -7.27
N THR A 140 6.33 0.64 -6.45
CA THR A 140 6.46 0.36 -5.01
C THR A 140 6.07 -1.07 -4.70
N VAL A 141 6.61 -1.61 -3.62
CA VAL A 141 6.29 -2.97 -3.17
C VAL A 141 4.81 -3.09 -2.79
N GLY A 142 4.25 -2.09 -2.10
CA GLY A 142 2.82 -2.08 -1.77
C GLY A 142 1.92 -2.08 -3.01
N GLY A 143 2.29 -1.33 -4.06
CA GLY A 143 1.59 -1.35 -5.35
C GLY A 143 1.70 -2.72 -6.05
N ALA A 144 2.89 -3.33 -6.03
CA ALA A 144 3.11 -4.66 -6.59
C ALA A 144 2.27 -5.74 -5.88
N VAL A 145 2.13 -5.64 -4.55
CA VAL A 145 1.26 -6.53 -3.76
C VAL A 145 -0.21 -6.31 -4.10
N ALA A 146 -0.66 -5.06 -4.15
CA ALA A 146 -2.05 -4.72 -4.42
C ALA A 146 -2.52 -5.23 -5.80
N ASN A 147 -1.66 -5.13 -6.80
CA ASN A 147 -1.94 -5.59 -8.17
C ASN A 147 -1.56 -7.05 -8.44
N ASN A 148 -1.03 -7.76 -7.45
CA ASN A 148 -0.42 -9.08 -7.66
C ASN A 148 0.55 -9.06 -8.86
N ALA A 149 1.45 -8.07 -8.87
CA ALA A 149 2.29 -7.79 -10.02
C ALA A 149 3.13 -8.99 -10.46
N SER A 150 3.34 -9.07 -11.75
CA SER A 150 4.20 -10.05 -12.40
C SER A 150 5.11 -9.34 -13.40
N GLY A 151 6.17 -10.01 -13.85
CA GLY A 151 7.10 -9.46 -14.81
C GLY A 151 7.84 -10.58 -15.57
N GLU A 152 8.95 -10.24 -16.17
CA GLU A 152 9.71 -11.15 -17.07
C GLU A 152 10.10 -12.49 -16.44
N LYS A 153 10.40 -12.51 -15.13
CA LYS A 153 10.78 -13.72 -14.40
C LYS A 153 9.59 -14.52 -13.87
N SER A 154 8.39 -14.00 -13.98
CA SER A 154 7.18 -14.65 -13.42
C SER A 154 6.81 -15.95 -14.12
N VAL A 155 7.23 -16.16 -15.37
CA VAL A 155 7.06 -17.45 -16.06
C VAL A 155 7.74 -18.59 -15.29
N LYS A 156 8.93 -18.34 -14.75
CA LYS A 156 9.69 -19.33 -13.96
C LYS A 156 9.28 -19.30 -12.48
N TYR A 157 9.14 -18.13 -11.89
CA TYR A 157 9.04 -17.96 -10.44
C TYR A 157 7.61 -17.71 -9.93
N GLY A 158 6.69 -17.33 -10.82
CA GLY A 158 5.32 -16.98 -10.47
C GLY A 158 5.15 -15.51 -10.15
N ASP A 159 4.01 -15.21 -9.54
CA ASP A 159 3.54 -13.86 -9.24
C ASP A 159 3.88 -13.41 -7.80
N THR A 160 3.61 -12.15 -7.48
CA THR A 160 3.89 -11.53 -6.18
C THR A 160 3.24 -12.28 -5.02
N ARG A 161 2.01 -12.79 -5.19
CA ARG A 161 1.25 -13.50 -4.15
C ARG A 161 2.02 -14.67 -3.55
N LYS A 162 2.80 -15.40 -4.34
CA LYS A 162 3.58 -16.56 -3.88
C LYS A 162 4.68 -16.19 -2.88
N TYR A 163 5.11 -14.93 -2.87
CA TYR A 163 6.21 -14.42 -2.06
C TYR A 163 5.74 -13.65 -0.83
N VAL A 164 4.45 -13.31 -0.75
CA VAL A 164 3.88 -12.64 0.40
C VAL A 164 3.62 -13.66 1.51
N LYS A 165 4.30 -13.50 2.65
CA LYS A 165 4.06 -14.31 3.86
C LYS A 165 2.96 -13.74 4.72
N ASN A 166 3.11 -12.48 5.09
CA ASN A 166 2.19 -11.77 5.96
C ASN A 166 1.92 -10.38 5.38
N LEU A 167 0.72 -9.90 5.60
CA LEU A 167 0.33 -8.52 5.35
C LEU A 167 -0.22 -7.92 6.63
N ARG A 168 0.23 -6.70 6.93
CA ARG A 168 -0.39 -5.85 7.93
C ARG A 168 -1.04 -4.68 7.20
N PHE A 169 -2.34 -4.50 7.35
CA PHE A 169 -3.08 -3.48 6.62
C PHE A 169 -4.20 -2.86 7.45
N VAL A 170 -4.56 -1.65 7.05
CA VAL A 170 -5.64 -0.87 7.66
C VAL A 170 -6.91 -1.05 6.85
N LEU A 171 -7.98 -1.47 7.52
CA LEU A 171 -9.32 -1.54 6.94
C LEU A 171 -9.95 -0.15 6.79
N ALA A 172 -11.04 -0.07 6.04
CA ALA A 172 -11.75 1.19 5.82
C ALA A 172 -12.27 1.81 7.13
N ASN A 173 -12.64 1.00 8.13
CA ASN A 173 -13.06 1.46 9.46
C ASN A 173 -11.89 1.90 10.36
N GLY A 174 -10.64 1.81 9.87
CA GLY A 174 -9.42 2.15 10.62
C GLY A 174 -8.89 1.05 11.53
N GLU A 175 -9.44 -0.15 11.50
CA GLU A 175 -8.88 -1.30 12.20
C GLU A 175 -7.65 -1.85 11.48
N ILE A 176 -6.74 -2.46 12.24
CA ILE A 176 -5.54 -3.12 11.69
C ILE A 176 -5.77 -4.61 11.69
N ILE A 177 -5.46 -5.24 10.56
CA ILE A 177 -5.45 -6.69 10.43
C ILE A 177 -4.06 -7.15 9.99
N GLU A 178 -3.62 -8.25 10.58
CA GLU A 178 -2.47 -9.02 10.11
C GLU A 178 -2.95 -10.34 9.52
N THR A 179 -2.51 -10.60 8.29
CA THR A 179 -2.74 -11.89 7.63
C THR A 179 -1.52 -12.79 7.86
N GLY A 180 -1.77 -14.09 7.83
CA GLY A 180 -0.74 -15.10 8.01
C GLY A 180 -1.35 -16.49 8.04
N ARG A 181 -0.55 -17.51 8.33
CA ARG A 181 -1.09 -18.86 8.56
C ARG A 181 -1.86 -18.87 9.87
N LEU A 182 -3.10 -19.30 9.81
CA LEU A 182 -3.98 -19.45 10.97
C LEU A 182 -4.20 -20.93 11.26
N THR A 183 -4.28 -21.27 12.53
CA THR A 183 -4.81 -22.55 12.98
C THR A 183 -6.33 -22.57 12.77
N LYS A 184 -6.92 -23.76 12.70
CA LYS A 184 -8.39 -23.90 12.58
C LYS A 184 -9.14 -23.18 13.70
N ARG A 185 -8.59 -23.18 14.92
CA ARG A 185 -9.17 -22.48 16.08
C ARG A 185 -9.14 -20.97 15.93
N GLU A 186 -8.00 -20.41 15.52
CA GLU A 186 -7.86 -18.98 15.26
C GLU A 186 -8.76 -18.52 14.11
N LEU A 187 -8.88 -19.33 13.05
CA LEU A 187 -9.77 -19.06 11.94
C LEU A 187 -11.24 -18.96 12.41
N SER A 188 -11.70 -19.91 13.21
CA SER A 188 -13.07 -19.90 13.77
C SER A 188 -13.33 -18.65 14.63
N THR A 189 -12.36 -18.26 15.46
CA THR A 189 -12.45 -17.06 16.30
C THR A 189 -12.52 -15.78 15.46
N ARG A 190 -11.69 -15.68 14.44
CA ARG A 190 -11.66 -14.51 13.53
C ARG A 190 -12.87 -14.45 12.60
N ALA A 191 -13.35 -15.58 12.11
CA ALA A 191 -14.56 -15.65 11.27
C ALA A 191 -15.79 -15.12 11.99
N ASN A 192 -15.92 -15.36 13.29
CA ASN A 192 -17.01 -14.83 14.11
C ASN A 192 -16.90 -13.30 14.38
N CYS A 193 -15.72 -12.70 14.19
CA CYS A 193 -15.51 -11.27 14.30
C CYS A 193 -15.62 -10.51 12.97
N LEU A 194 -15.59 -11.22 11.84
CA LEU A 194 -15.59 -10.64 10.51
C LEU A 194 -16.98 -10.68 9.88
N THR A 195 -17.82 -9.70 10.23
CA THR A 195 -18.92 -9.31 9.35
C THR A 195 -18.31 -8.49 8.21
N VAL A 196 -17.85 -9.17 7.16
CA VAL A 196 -17.17 -8.53 6.03
C VAL A 196 -18.21 -7.98 5.07
N SER A 197 -18.48 -6.69 5.15
CA SER A 197 -18.84 -5.90 3.98
C SER A 197 -17.57 -5.70 3.15
N ALA A 198 -17.62 -5.86 1.84
CA ALA A 198 -16.47 -5.71 0.93
C ALA A 198 -15.78 -4.36 1.15
N ILE A 199 -14.55 -4.36 1.65
CA ILE A 199 -13.86 -3.17 2.09
C ILE A 199 -12.58 -3.00 1.27
N PRO A 200 -12.35 -1.85 0.62
CA PRO A 200 -11.08 -1.58 -0.05
C PRO A 200 -9.94 -1.51 0.97
N VAL A 201 -8.87 -2.22 0.67
CA VAL A 201 -7.65 -2.27 1.51
C VAL A 201 -6.80 -1.04 1.26
N THR A 202 -6.48 -0.30 2.31
CA THR A 202 -5.62 0.88 2.24
C THR A 202 -4.46 0.77 3.23
N GLY A 203 -3.24 0.71 2.70
CA GLY A 203 -1.99 0.72 3.47
C GLY A 203 -1.52 -0.67 3.92
N VAL A 204 -0.37 -1.09 3.42
CA VAL A 204 0.16 -2.45 3.58
C VAL A 204 1.58 -2.40 4.12
N GLN A 205 1.85 -3.11 5.22
CA GLN A 205 3.18 -3.63 5.51
C GLN A 205 3.28 -5.04 4.93
N THR A 206 4.32 -5.30 4.18
CA THR A 206 4.49 -6.58 3.49
C THR A 206 5.73 -7.29 4.01
N THR A 207 5.57 -8.51 4.49
CA THR A 207 6.70 -9.44 4.69
C THR A 207 6.75 -10.38 3.49
N ALA A 208 7.79 -10.26 2.69
CA ALA A 208 7.99 -11.07 1.50
C ALA A 208 9.12 -12.09 1.68
N THR A 209 8.99 -13.25 1.05
CA THR A 209 10.06 -14.24 0.99
C THR A 209 10.97 -13.96 -0.18
N SER A 210 12.27 -13.79 0.06
CA SER A 210 13.28 -13.69 -1.00
C SER A 210 13.75 -15.08 -1.40
N ALA A 211 14.03 -15.29 -2.70
CA ALA A 211 14.68 -16.49 -3.18
C ALA A 211 16.20 -16.33 -3.12
N SER A 212 16.95 -17.43 -2.89
CA SER A 212 18.40 -17.42 -3.08
C SER A 212 18.73 -17.23 -4.56
N ALA A 213 19.69 -16.39 -4.86
CA ALA A 213 20.30 -16.40 -6.19
C ALA A 213 21.01 -17.77 -6.33
N ALA A 214 20.38 -18.70 -7.05
CA ALA A 214 21.09 -19.90 -7.48
C ALA A 214 21.96 -19.52 -8.70
N PRO A 215 23.15 -20.15 -8.86
CA PRO A 215 24.04 -19.88 -9.98
C PRO A 215 23.42 -20.15 -11.34
#